data_535c90562b4d35716cc661d0509eb906
#
_entry.id   535c90562b4d35716cc661d0509eb906
#
_cell.length_a   1.000
_cell.length_b   1.000
_cell.length_c   1.000
_cell.angle_alpha   90.00
_cell.angle_beta   90.00
_cell.angle_gamma   90.00
#
_symmetry.space_group_name_H-M   'P 1'
#
loop_
_entity.id
_entity.type
_entity.pdbx_description
1 polymer ?
#
loop_
_entity_poly.entity_id
_entity_poly.type
_entity_poly.pdbx_seq_one_letter_code
_entity_poly.pdbx_strand_id
1 'polypeptide(L)'
;TLNGEANLTFDGTNLDLPSNKYLRLGGGNEFQIWHNGGTGNSNIKQVSGDMYFYTGSDLNMHIKDGTSVDLYYANNKRLETTNAGVECTGNLKFTGSGNGIDFSVGAAGASSSNVLDEYEEGVWTPVLTDASSGGGAYVNPPSNMNARYIKIGRLVYLHFGVHAIGGTAAVANFNTSNPIYITGLPFPCLAQHSKHFVSMGYMPTVIEKNTFASLSQYNTWMDFQYHGHNTSTGAGDYVRWNMIHVSSNAGYGNIAFDLMYETYP
;
A
#
# COMPACT_ATOMS: atom_id res chain seq x y z
N THR A 1 11.03 14.96 61.68
CA THR A 1 12.33 14.35 62.00
C THR A 1 12.43 13.04 61.25
N LEU A 2 13.36 12.92 60.29
CA LEU A 2 13.80 11.63 59.76
C LEU A 2 14.43 10.89 60.94
N ASN A 3 13.74 9.92 61.50
CA ASN A 3 14.37 8.93 62.35
C ASN A 3 15.33 8.16 61.46
N GLY A 4 16.61 8.06 61.86
CA GLY A 4 17.65 7.38 61.12
C GLY A 4 17.26 5.92 60.93
N GLU A 5 16.63 5.62 59.78
CA GLU A 5 16.26 4.27 59.39
C GLU A 5 17.51 3.60 58.84
N ALA A 6 17.86 2.44 59.37
CA ALA A 6 19.05 1.66 58.98
C ALA A 6 19.10 1.29 57.47
N ASN A 7 18.03 1.55 56.73
CA ASN A 7 17.87 1.20 55.31
C ASN A 7 17.74 2.42 54.38
N LEU A 8 17.80 3.66 54.90
CA LEU A 8 17.80 4.87 54.08
C LEU A 8 19.07 5.64 54.47
N THR A 9 20.04 5.63 53.57
CA THR A 9 21.35 6.24 53.79
C THR A 9 21.62 7.35 52.81
N PHE A 10 22.33 8.38 53.24
CA PHE A 10 22.81 9.45 52.38
C PHE A 10 24.33 9.52 52.49
N ASP A 11 25.05 9.30 51.40
CA ASP A 11 26.52 9.25 51.36
C ASP A 11 27.17 10.63 51.08
N GLY A 12 26.38 11.68 51.03
CA GLY A 12 26.79 13.04 50.65
C GLY A 12 26.47 13.38 49.20
N THR A 13 26.11 12.41 48.39
CA THR A 13 25.77 12.55 46.95
C THR A 13 24.46 11.85 46.63
N ASN A 14 24.27 10.61 47.11
CA ASN A 14 23.15 9.74 46.77
C ASN A 14 22.29 9.44 48.01
N LEU A 15 21.00 9.26 47.76
CA LEU A 15 20.06 8.71 48.72
C LEU A 15 19.80 7.24 48.36
N ASP A 16 20.31 6.33 49.17
CA ASP A 16 20.34 4.91 48.90
C ASP A 16 19.27 4.14 49.67
N LEU A 17 18.55 3.29 48.96
CA LEU A 17 17.67 2.26 49.46
C LEU A 17 18.20 0.90 49.02
N PRO A 18 18.56 -0.01 49.95
CA PRO A 18 18.98 -1.36 49.59
C PRO A 18 17.92 -2.16 48.84
N SER A 19 18.34 -3.23 48.20
CA SER A 19 17.44 -4.16 47.51
C SER A 19 16.30 -4.63 48.42
N ASN A 20 15.09 -4.78 47.88
CA ASN A 20 13.88 -5.20 48.57
C ASN A 20 13.35 -4.17 49.60
N LYS A 21 13.85 -2.94 49.55
CA LYS A 21 13.27 -1.81 50.28
C LYS A 21 12.51 -0.91 49.30
N TYR A 22 11.52 -0.19 49.83
CA TYR A 22 10.55 0.54 49.02
C TYR A 22 10.58 2.03 49.35
N LEU A 23 10.59 2.87 48.30
CA LEU A 23 10.05 4.21 48.39
C LEU A 23 8.54 4.13 48.22
N ARG A 24 7.77 4.53 49.22
CA ARG A 24 6.30 4.45 49.19
C ARG A 24 5.70 5.83 49.37
N LEU A 25 4.67 6.13 48.59
CA LEU A 25 3.90 7.36 48.67
C LEU A 25 2.41 7.00 48.83
N GLY A 26 1.70 7.87 49.56
CA GLY A 26 0.29 7.66 49.91
C GLY A 26 0.09 6.89 51.22
N GLY A 27 -1.08 7.08 51.86
CA GLY A 27 -1.41 6.50 53.17
C GLY A 27 -1.58 4.99 53.14
N GLY A 28 -1.99 4.41 51.98
CA GLY A 28 -2.11 2.99 51.74
C GLY A 28 -0.95 2.39 50.95
N ASN A 29 0.15 3.13 50.79
CA ASN A 29 1.28 2.75 49.94
C ASN A 29 0.90 2.56 48.48
N GLU A 30 0.07 3.44 47.95
CA GLU A 30 -0.52 3.35 46.60
C GLU A 30 0.53 3.41 45.49
N PHE A 31 1.60 4.21 45.67
CA PHE A 31 2.72 4.30 44.73
C PHE A 31 3.99 3.76 45.36
N GLN A 32 4.71 2.89 44.67
CA GLN A 32 5.90 2.19 45.17
C GLN A 32 7.01 2.15 44.10
N ILE A 33 8.25 2.40 44.52
CA ILE A 33 9.46 2.20 43.71
C ILE A 33 10.41 1.31 44.52
N TRP A 34 10.96 0.26 43.92
CA TRP A 34 11.93 -0.62 44.56
C TRP A 34 12.76 -1.41 43.56
N HIS A 35 13.91 -1.92 44.02
CA HIS A 35 14.70 -2.91 43.33
C HIS A 35 14.52 -4.28 44.00
N ASN A 36 14.19 -5.32 43.18
CA ASN A 36 14.06 -6.68 43.67
C ASN A 36 15.40 -7.40 43.52
N GLY A 37 16.09 -7.63 44.64
CA GLY A 37 17.39 -8.28 44.66
C GLY A 37 17.38 -9.78 44.28
N GLY A 38 16.23 -10.44 44.33
CA GLY A 38 16.08 -11.86 43.92
C GLY A 38 15.97 -12.03 42.43
N THR A 39 15.29 -11.10 41.72
CA THR A 39 15.10 -11.16 40.27
C THR A 39 15.96 -10.18 39.47
N GLY A 40 16.62 -9.23 40.18
CA GLY A 40 17.36 -8.13 39.54
C GLY A 40 16.50 -7.05 38.89
N ASN A 41 15.17 -7.08 39.06
CA ASN A 41 14.27 -6.12 38.43
C ASN A 41 14.07 -4.85 39.25
N SER A 42 14.05 -3.70 38.58
CA SER A 42 13.55 -2.45 39.14
C SER A 42 12.08 -2.27 38.82
N ASN A 43 11.29 -1.86 39.77
CA ASN A 43 9.86 -1.83 39.70
C ASN A 43 9.31 -0.45 40.06
N ILE A 44 8.32 0.01 39.32
CA ILE A 44 7.44 1.13 39.65
C ILE A 44 6.01 0.56 39.65
N LYS A 45 5.29 0.71 40.74
CA LYS A 45 3.96 0.14 40.89
C LYS A 45 2.97 1.17 41.44
N GLN A 46 1.86 1.33 40.71
CA GLN A 46 0.63 1.91 41.22
C GLN A 46 -0.23 0.76 41.75
N VAL A 47 -0.66 0.83 43.01
CA VAL A 47 -1.46 -0.26 43.63
C VAL A 47 -2.92 -0.12 43.31
N SER A 48 -3.44 1.11 43.24
CA SER A 48 -4.81 1.45 42.91
C SER A 48 -4.89 2.81 42.24
N GLY A 49 -5.83 2.99 41.34
CA GLY A 49 -5.97 4.20 40.54
C GLY A 49 -5.01 4.27 39.35
N ASP A 50 -5.10 5.30 38.59
CA ASP A 50 -4.36 5.49 37.34
C ASP A 50 -2.98 6.10 37.57
N MET A 51 -2.06 5.86 36.63
CA MET A 51 -0.73 6.48 36.59
C MET A 51 -0.62 7.42 35.38
N TYR A 52 -0.17 8.64 35.61
CA TYR A 52 -0.03 9.68 34.61
C TYR A 52 1.42 10.14 34.49
N PHE A 53 1.88 10.38 33.26
CA PHE A 53 3.17 10.96 32.95
C PHE A 53 2.98 12.26 32.18
N TYR A 54 3.50 13.35 32.72
CA TYR A 54 3.36 14.68 32.16
C TYR A 54 4.72 15.29 31.81
N THR A 55 4.74 16.18 30.82
CA THR A 55 5.80 17.17 30.60
C THR A 55 5.16 18.56 30.65
N GLY A 56 5.48 19.32 31.70
CA GLY A 56 4.76 20.55 32.02
C GLY A 56 3.28 20.25 32.29
N SER A 57 2.39 20.85 31.53
CA SER A 57 0.94 20.58 31.58
C SER A 57 0.47 19.52 30.60
N ASP A 58 1.35 19.02 29.72
CA ASP A 58 0.98 18.09 28.66
C ASP A 58 1.05 16.64 29.14
N LEU A 59 -0.06 15.93 28.99
CA LEU A 59 -0.14 14.50 29.24
C LEU A 59 0.54 13.74 28.09
N ASN A 60 1.50 12.88 28.43
CA ASN A 60 2.23 12.05 27.47
C ASN A 60 1.81 10.58 27.51
N MET A 61 1.58 10.04 28.72
CA MET A 61 1.15 8.66 28.89
C MET A 61 0.20 8.55 30.08
N HIS A 62 -0.82 7.73 29.92
CA HIS A 62 -1.80 7.38 30.94
C HIS A 62 -1.93 5.86 31.02
N ILE A 63 -1.61 5.31 32.18
CA ILE A 63 -1.81 3.89 32.49
C ILE A 63 -3.06 3.80 33.36
N LYS A 64 -4.13 3.28 32.80
CA LYS A 64 -5.41 3.12 33.49
C LYS A 64 -5.42 1.84 34.29
N ASP A 65 -5.94 1.90 35.50
CA ASP A 65 -6.03 0.74 36.39
C ASP A 65 -6.82 -0.39 35.73
N GLY A 66 -6.15 -1.52 35.48
CA GLY A 66 -6.73 -2.75 34.96
C GLY A 66 -7.25 -2.72 33.52
N THR A 67 -7.01 -1.65 32.75
CA THR A 67 -7.60 -1.53 31.40
C THR A 67 -6.60 -1.25 30.28
N SER A 68 -6.13 -0.03 30.13
CA SER A 68 -5.36 0.37 28.94
C SER A 68 -4.11 1.18 29.28
N VAL A 69 -3.19 1.23 28.31
CA VAL A 69 -2.11 2.21 28.24
C VAL A 69 -2.39 3.12 27.06
N ASP A 70 -2.48 4.41 27.31
CA ASP A 70 -2.72 5.44 26.33
C ASP A 70 -1.48 6.29 26.14
N LEU A 71 -1.13 6.59 24.89
CA LEU A 71 -0.07 7.54 24.51
C LEU A 71 -0.66 8.77 23.87
N TYR A 72 -0.11 9.94 24.22
CA TYR A 72 -0.64 11.23 23.83
C TYR A 72 0.41 12.08 23.08
N TYR A 73 -0.09 12.94 22.23
CA TYR A 73 0.65 14.05 21.64
C TYR A 73 -0.17 15.34 21.79
N ALA A 74 0.38 16.34 22.46
CA ALA A 74 -0.30 17.61 22.77
C ALA A 74 -1.70 17.37 23.39
N ASN A 75 -1.77 16.55 24.42
CA ASN A 75 -3.00 16.16 25.15
C ASN A 75 -4.04 15.42 24.30
N ASN A 76 -3.72 15.03 23.06
CA ASN A 76 -4.61 14.22 22.22
C ASN A 76 -4.11 12.77 22.19
N LYS A 77 -4.99 11.82 22.53
CA LYS A 77 -4.67 10.39 22.45
C LYS A 77 -4.33 9.98 21.03
N ARG A 78 -3.23 9.24 20.84
CA ARG A 78 -2.74 8.75 19.56
C ARG A 78 -2.70 7.23 19.46
N LEU A 79 -2.46 6.57 20.59
CA LEU A 79 -2.40 5.11 20.64
C LEU A 79 -3.01 4.63 21.95
N GLU A 80 -3.75 3.52 21.90
CA GLU A 80 -4.38 2.88 23.05
C GLU A 80 -4.27 1.37 22.95
N THR A 81 -3.95 0.67 24.06
CA THR A 81 -4.12 -0.77 24.15
C THR A 81 -5.56 -1.09 24.52
N THR A 82 -6.19 -2.03 23.83
CA THR A 82 -7.58 -2.46 24.06
C THR A 82 -7.65 -3.97 24.24
N ASN A 83 -8.79 -4.49 24.65
CA ASN A 83 -9.00 -5.94 24.71
C ASN A 83 -8.86 -6.64 23.34
N ALA A 84 -9.12 -5.91 22.25
CA ALA A 84 -9.02 -6.41 20.87
C ALA A 84 -7.62 -6.22 20.24
N GLY A 85 -6.74 -5.44 20.88
CA GLY A 85 -5.41 -5.12 20.36
C GLY A 85 -4.98 -3.69 20.61
N VAL A 86 -4.50 -3.02 19.59
CA VAL A 86 -4.02 -1.63 19.64
C VAL A 86 -4.85 -0.76 18.71
N GLU A 87 -5.33 0.37 19.22
CA GLU A 87 -6.01 1.40 18.42
C GLU A 87 -5.11 2.62 18.20
N CYS A 88 -5.02 3.08 16.95
CA CYS A 88 -4.33 4.31 16.56
C CYS A 88 -5.35 5.38 16.17
N THR A 89 -5.29 6.55 16.81
CA THR A 89 -6.06 7.73 16.39
C THR A 89 -5.24 8.53 15.40
N GLY A 90 -5.56 8.40 14.13
CA GLY A 90 -4.81 8.96 12.99
C GLY A 90 -4.12 7.87 12.15
N ASN A 91 -3.06 8.24 11.46
CA ASN A 91 -2.33 7.33 10.58
C ASN A 91 -1.22 6.59 11.33
N LEU A 92 -1.08 5.30 11.07
CA LEU A 92 0.12 4.53 11.42
C LEU A 92 1.10 4.63 10.23
N LYS A 93 2.24 5.29 10.43
CA LYS A 93 3.24 5.50 9.40
C LYS A 93 4.48 4.64 9.67
N PHE A 94 4.81 3.77 8.74
CA PHE A 94 6.09 3.07 8.71
C PHE A 94 7.09 3.90 7.91
N THR A 95 8.31 4.07 8.43
CA THR A 95 9.37 4.85 7.79
C THR A 95 10.57 3.96 7.49
N GLY A 96 11.09 4.04 6.28
CA GLY A 96 12.19 3.22 5.79
C GLY A 96 11.71 2.19 4.76
N SER A 97 12.62 1.81 3.86
CA SER A 97 12.38 0.76 2.87
C SER A 97 12.24 -0.61 3.54
N GLY A 98 11.28 -1.41 3.10
CA GLY A 98 11.01 -2.75 3.63
C GLY A 98 10.30 -2.79 4.98
N ASN A 99 9.84 -1.67 5.52
CA ASN A 99 9.06 -1.61 6.75
C ASN A 99 7.55 -1.62 6.43
N GLY A 100 6.81 -2.49 7.07
CA GLY A 100 5.38 -2.66 6.86
C GLY A 100 4.72 -3.49 7.94
N ILE A 101 3.57 -4.08 7.65
CA ILE A 101 2.88 -5.00 8.54
C ILE A 101 3.36 -6.43 8.23
N ASP A 102 3.94 -7.08 9.22
CA ASP A 102 4.44 -8.45 9.10
C ASP A 102 3.35 -9.46 9.52
N PHE A 103 2.99 -10.34 8.59
CA PHE A 103 2.02 -11.43 8.80
C PHE A 103 2.70 -12.80 8.99
N SER A 104 3.98 -12.85 9.27
CA SER A 104 4.79 -14.09 9.31
C SER A 104 4.58 -14.96 10.56
N VAL A 105 3.54 -14.77 11.33
CA VAL A 105 3.29 -15.47 12.59
C VAL A 105 3.28 -17.00 12.38
N GLY A 106 4.29 -17.67 12.90
CA GLY A 106 4.37 -19.13 12.94
C GLY A 106 4.78 -19.84 11.66
N ALA A 107 5.13 -19.13 10.59
CA ALA A 107 5.69 -19.74 9.39
C ALA A 107 7.16 -20.12 9.63
N ALA A 108 7.46 -21.41 9.57
CA ALA A 108 8.84 -21.87 9.50
C ALA A 108 9.46 -21.34 8.20
N GLY A 109 10.40 -20.41 8.31
CA GLY A 109 11.01 -19.71 7.19
C GLY A 109 10.31 -18.40 6.87
N ALA A 110 10.33 -17.46 7.82
CA ALA A 110 9.92 -16.09 7.58
C ALA A 110 10.72 -15.50 6.41
N SER A 111 10.08 -15.47 5.23
CA SER A 111 10.61 -14.70 4.12
C SER A 111 10.06 -13.27 4.22
N SER A 112 10.84 -12.31 3.75
CA SER A 112 10.40 -10.91 3.61
C SER A 112 9.10 -10.75 2.79
N SER A 113 8.61 -11.83 2.17
CA SER A 113 7.36 -11.88 1.41
C SER A 113 6.08 -11.83 2.25
N ASN A 114 6.18 -11.95 3.58
CA ASN A 114 5.03 -11.89 4.49
C ASN A 114 4.78 -10.47 5.05
N VAL A 115 5.60 -9.52 4.66
CA VAL A 115 5.45 -8.11 5.04
C VAL A 115 4.66 -7.38 3.97
N LEU A 116 3.59 -6.70 4.35
CA LEU A 116 2.90 -5.75 3.49
C LEU A 116 3.62 -4.40 3.61
N ASP A 117 4.64 -4.19 2.81
CA ASP A 117 5.52 -3.01 2.83
C ASP A 117 5.39 -2.14 1.56
N GLU A 118 4.75 -2.68 0.52
CA GLU A 118 4.55 -1.99 -0.74
C GLU A 118 3.07 -1.85 -1.08
N TYR A 119 2.51 -0.70 -0.75
CA TYR A 119 1.23 -0.22 -1.26
C TYR A 119 1.44 1.11 -1.97
N GLU A 120 1.04 1.17 -3.21
CA GLU A 120 1.13 2.37 -4.03
C GLU A 120 -0.12 2.51 -4.89
N GLU A 121 -0.64 3.71 -4.96
CA GLU A 121 -1.72 4.08 -5.88
C GLU A 121 -1.38 5.37 -6.60
N GLY A 122 -1.84 5.49 -7.83
CA GLY A 122 -1.55 6.68 -8.59
C GLY A 122 -2.25 6.74 -9.95
N VAL A 123 -1.82 7.71 -10.70
CA VAL A 123 -2.17 7.86 -12.11
C VAL A 123 -0.97 7.48 -12.97
N TRP A 124 -1.23 6.92 -14.15
CA TRP A 124 -0.19 6.62 -15.13
C TRP A 124 -0.52 7.29 -16.45
N THR A 125 0.46 7.36 -17.34
CA THR A 125 0.33 8.07 -18.62
C THR A 125 0.42 7.09 -19.78
N PRO A 126 -0.68 6.45 -20.17
CA PRO A 126 -0.71 5.56 -21.32
C PRO A 126 -0.58 6.34 -22.63
N VAL A 127 0.12 5.74 -23.57
CA VAL A 127 0.20 6.23 -24.94
C VAL A 127 -0.31 5.13 -25.88
N LEU A 128 -1.37 5.45 -26.62
CA LEU A 128 -1.89 4.58 -27.67
C LEU A 128 -1.05 4.76 -28.92
N THR A 129 -0.61 3.65 -29.53
CA THR A 129 0.29 3.66 -30.67
C THR A 129 0.03 2.46 -31.59
N ASP A 130 0.57 2.48 -32.78
CA ASP A 130 0.50 1.40 -33.77
C ASP A 130 1.76 0.51 -33.82
N ALA A 131 2.69 0.73 -32.87
CA ALA A 131 3.89 -0.09 -32.72
C ALA A 131 4.37 -0.16 -31.26
N SER A 132 4.89 -1.29 -30.84
CA SER A 132 5.48 -1.46 -29.49
C SER A 132 6.66 -0.53 -29.21
N SER A 133 7.33 -0.07 -30.25
CA SER A 133 8.44 0.91 -30.18
C SER A 133 7.99 2.36 -30.06
N GLY A 134 6.66 2.63 -30.00
CA GLY A 134 6.14 3.98 -29.95
C GLY A 134 6.00 4.65 -31.30
N GLY A 135 5.56 3.91 -32.33
CA GLY A 135 5.25 4.44 -33.69
C GLY A 135 4.31 5.61 -33.69
N GLY A 136 3.47 5.83 -34.68
CA GLY A 136 2.51 6.92 -34.70
C GLY A 136 1.77 7.03 -33.37
N ALA A 137 2.11 8.00 -32.52
CA ALA A 137 1.53 8.13 -31.19
C ALA A 137 0.24 8.94 -31.23
N TYR A 138 -0.81 8.40 -30.65
CA TYR A 138 -2.03 9.15 -30.40
C TYR A 138 -1.87 9.99 -29.14
N VAL A 139 -1.77 11.28 -29.30
CA VAL A 139 -1.76 12.22 -28.18
C VAL A 139 -3.20 12.57 -27.85
N ASN A 140 -3.77 11.90 -26.88
CA ASN A 140 -5.07 12.26 -26.37
C ASN A 140 -4.93 13.40 -25.34
N PRO A 141 -5.78 14.44 -25.38
CA PRO A 141 -5.75 15.45 -24.33
C PRO A 141 -6.06 14.78 -22.97
N PRO A 142 -5.34 15.12 -21.89
CA PRO A 142 -5.49 14.53 -20.58
C PRO A 142 -6.91 14.51 -20.01
N SER A 143 -7.76 15.42 -20.46
CA SER A 143 -9.15 15.52 -20.05
C SER A 143 -10.04 14.34 -20.46
N ASN A 144 -9.61 13.56 -21.46
CA ASN A 144 -10.38 12.43 -22.00
C ASN A 144 -9.84 11.07 -21.58
N MET A 145 -8.79 11.04 -20.78
CA MET A 145 -8.21 9.80 -20.25
C MET A 145 -8.39 9.67 -18.74
N ASN A 146 -8.77 8.48 -18.30
CA ASN A 146 -8.76 8.07 -16.91
C ASN A 146 -7.86 6.84 -16.80
N ALA A 147 -6.69 7.02 -16.21
CA ALA A 147 -5.69 5.98 -16.10
C ALA A 147 -5.14 5.96 -14.68
N ARG A 148 -5.49 4.93 -13.93
CA ARG A 148 -5.13 4.76 -12.52
C ARG A 148 -4.54 3.39 -12.29
N TYR A 149 -3.74 3.27 -11.23
CA TYR A 149 -3.24 1.99 -10.78
C TYR A 149 -3.27 1.87 -9.26
N ILE A 150 -3.28 0.62 -8.80
CA ILE A 150 -3.02 0.21 -7.44
C ILE A 150 -1.99 -0.91 -7.51
N LYS A 151 -0.90 -0.79 -6.72
CA LYS A 151 0.10 -1.84 -6.54
C LYS A 151 0.07 -2.32 -5.10
N ILE A 152 0.01 -3.63 -4.91
CA ILE A 152 0.12 -4.26 -3.59
C ILE A 152 1.16 -5.38 -3.71
N GLY A 153 2.34 -5.15 -3.14
CA GLY A 153 3.47 -6.03 -3.38
C GLY A 153 3.74 -6.14 -4.87
N ARG A 154 3.67 -7.36 -5.43
CA ARG A 154 3.89 -7.62 -6.86
C ARG A 154 2.64 -7.50 -7.72
N LEU A 155 1.46 -7.44 -7.14
CA LEU A 155 0.21 -7.33 -7.87
C LEU A 155 -0.06 -5.89 -8.29
N VAL A 156 -0.25 -5.68 -9.57
CA VAL A 156 -0.65 -4.40 -10.17
C VAL A 156 -2.06 -4.54 -10.74
N TYR A 157 -2.95 -3.69 -10.30
CA TYR A 157 -4.27 -3.48 -10.89
C TYR A 157 -4.27 -2.17 -11.65
N LEU A 158 -4.63 -2.23 -12.93
CA LEU A 158 -4.77 -1.06 -13.79
C LEU A 158 -6.23 -0.81 -14.13
N HIS A 159 -6.63 0.44 -14.06
CA HIS A 159 -7.82 0.96 -14.70
C HIS A 159 -7.43 1.90 -15.84
N PHE A 160 -8.06 1.73 -16.98
CA PHE A 160 -7.86 2.59 -18.14
C PHE A 160 -9.20 2.89 -18.82
N GLY A 161 -9.41 4.16 -19.09
CA GLY A 161 -10.52 4.60 -19.92
C GLY A 161 -10.12 5.79 -20.76
N VAL A 162 -10.39 5.71 -22.06
CA VAL A 162 -10.23 6.83 -22.99
C VAL A 162 -11.53 7.00 -23.77
N HIS A 163 -12.01 8.21 -23.79
CA HIS A 163 -13.21 8.62 -24.54
C HIS A 163 -12.82 9.43 -25.77
N ALA A 164 -13.61 9.31 -26.82
CA ALA A 164 -13.45 10.13 -28.01
C ALA A 164 -12.09 9.93 -28.72
N ILE A 165 -11.70 8.67 -28.92
CA ILE A 165 -10.59 8.34 -29.83
C ILE A 165 -11.08 8.65 -31.25
N GLY A 166 -10.77 9.84 -31.76
CA GLY A 166 -11.20 10.20 -33.12
C GLY A 166 -10.89 11.63 -33.46
N GLY A 167 -10.92 11.88 -34.74
CA GLY A 167 -10.53 13.09 -35.41
C GLY A 167 -9.45 12.80 -36.43
N THR A 168 -9.65 13.25 -37.64
CA THR A 168 -8.79 12.98 -38.81
C THR A 168 -7.31 13.32 -38.56
N ALA A 169 -7.04 14.26 -37.65
CA ALA A 169 -5.68 14.68 -37.31
C ALA A 169 -5.00 13.75 -36.30
N ALA A 170 -5.75 13.07 -35.44
CA ALA A 170 -5.19 12.27 -34.35
C ALA A 170 -4.69 10.90 -34.82
N VAL A 171 -5.27 10.36 -35.91
CA VAL A 171 -4.92 9.04 -36.47
C VAL A 171 -4.18 9.13 -37.81
N ALA A 172 -3.88 10.35 -38.28
CA ALA A 172 -3.25 10.56 -39.58
C ALA A 172 -1.87 9.88 -39.74
N ASN A 173 -1.20 9.60 -38.62
CA ASN A 173 0.14 9.00 -38.59
C ASN A 173 0.13 7.50 -38.21
N PHE A 174 -1.05 6.90 -37.98
CA PHE A 174 -1.15 5.49 -37.66
C PHE A 174 -1.23 4.61 -38.90
N ASN A 175 -0.53 3.50 -38.87
CA ASN A 175 -0.85 2.40 -39.78
C ASN A 175 -2.04 1.63 -39.20
N THR A 176 -3.22 1.86 -39.77
CA THR A 176 -4.49 1.28 -39.30
C THR A 176 -4.55 -0.25 -39.42
N SER A 177 -3.63 -0.86 -40.15
CA SER A 177 -3.52 -2.32 -40.27
C SER A 177 -2.68 -2.94 -39.18
N ASN A 178 -1.98 -2.13 -38.38
CA ASN A 178 -1.15 -2.59 -37.26
C ASN A 178 -1.99 -2.88 -36.01
N PRO A 179 -1.48 -3.72 -35.08
CA PRO A 179 -2.07 -3.90 -33.77
C PRO A 179 -2.18 -2.60 -33.00
N ILE A 180 -3.11 -2.56 -32.06
CA ILE A 180 -3.19 -1.49 -31.07
C ILE A 180 -2.22 -1.82 -29.94
N TYR A 181 -1.29 -0.91 -29.70
CA TYR A 181 -0.42 -0.97 -28.53
C TYR A 181 -0.78 0.13 -27.54
N ILE A 182 -0.65 -0.18 -26.26
CA ILE A 182 -0.66 0.82 -25.17
C ILE A 182 0.69 0.72 -24.49
N THR A 183 1.44 1.81 -24.53
CA THR A 183 2.74 1.94 -23.87
C THR A 183 2.64 2.77 -22.59
N GLY A 184 3.71 2.81 -21.80
CA GLY A 184 3.75 3.61 -20.57
C GLY A 184 3.10 2.94 -19.38
N LEU A 185 3.04 1.59 -19.32
CA LEU A 185 2.64 0.88 -18.12
C LEU A 185 3.47 1.36 -16.92
N PRO A 186 2.88 1.55 -15.73
CA PRO A 186 3.59 2.09 -14.58
C PRO A 186 4.70 1.17 -14.06
N PHE A 187 4.54 -0.14 -14.29
CA PHE A 187 5.50 -1.17 -13.88
C PHE A 187 5.68 -2.20 -15.00
N PRO A 188 6.89 -2.74 -15.18
CA PRO A 188 7.12 -3.80 -16.15
C PRO A 188 6.45 -5.11 -15.72
N CYS A 189 5.92 -5.86 -16.68
CA CYS A 189 5.31 -7.15 -16.43
C CYS A 189 6.37 -8.22 -16.11
N LEU A 190 6.15 -9.03 -15.05
CA LEU A 190 7.06 -10.10 -14.64
C LEU A 190 7.00 -11.32 -15.56
N ALA A 191 5.82 -11.69 -16.00
CA ALA A 191 5.59 -12.97 -16.66
C ALA A 191 5.93 -12.94 -18.15
N GLN A 192 6.62 -13.99 -18.64
CA GLN A 192 6.85 -14.19 -20.07
C GLN A 192 5.54 -14.54 -20.78
N HIS A 193 5.17 -13.74 -21.79
CA HIS A 193 4.06 -14.03 -22.69
C HIS A 193 2.73 -14.37 -22.00
N SER A 194 2.49 -13.76 -20.84
CA SER A 194 1.25 -14.00 -20.11
C SER A 194 0.10 -13.32 -20.84
N LYS A 195 -0.86 -14.13 -21.23
CA LYS A 195 -2.13 -13.63 -21.71
C LYS A 195 -3.02 -13.39 -20.52
N HIS A 196 -3.30 -12.14 -20.22
CA HIS A 196 -4.17 -11.76 -19.12
C HIS A 196 -5.58 -11.51 -19.62
N PHE A 197 -6.57 -12.00 -18.88
CA PHE A 197 -7.94 -11.63 -19.13
C PHE A 197 -8.13 -10.16 -18.76
N VAL A 198 -8.68 -9.41 -19.71
CA VAL A 198 -9.04 -8.00 -19.51
C VAL A 198 -10.55 -7.95 -19.31
N SER A 199 -10.97 -7.30 -18.23
CA SER A 199 -12.36 -6.93 -18.10
C SER A 199 -12.60 -5.70 -18.98
N MET A 200 -13.17 -5.92 -20.17
CA MET A 200 -13.47 -4.83 -21.11
C MET A 200 -14.76 -4.14 -20.70
N GLY A 201 -14.65 -2.90 -20.23
CA GLY A 201 -15.83 -2.09 -19.93
C GLY A 201 -16.55 -1.58 -21.17
N TYR A 202 -15.80 -1.18 -22.20
CA TYR A 202 -16.34 -0.73 -23.48
C TYR A 202 -15.27 -0.75 -24.57
N MET A 203 -15.56 -1.39 -25.67
CA MET A 203 -14.81 -1.26 -26.92
C MET A 203 -15.81 -1.25 -28.07
N PRO A 204 -16.02 -0.12 -28.76
CA PRO A 204 -17.02 -0.01 -29.80
C PRO A 204 -16.51 -0.70 -31.04
N THR A 205 -16.71 -1.98 -31.17
CA THR A 205 -16.47 -2.68 -32.40
C THR A 205 -17.12 -4.04 -32.46
N VAL A 206 -17.15 -4.57 -33.63
CA VAL A 206 -17.42 -5.92 -34.11
C VAL A 206 -16.72 -7.07 -33.34
N ILE A 207 -16.10 -6.81 -32.18
CA ILE A 207 -15.44 -7.84 -31.40
C ILE A 207 -16.47 -8.46 -30.44
N GLU A 208 -17.34 -9.22 -30.95
CA GLU A 208 -18.20 -10.15 -30.20
C GLU A 208 -17.42 -11.32 -29.59
N LYS A 209 -16.09 -11.18 -29.44
CA LYS A 209 -15.19 -12.28 -29.10
C LYS A 209 -14.38 -11.93 -27.87
N ASN A 210 -14.02 -12.93 -27.06
CA ASN A 210 -13.20 -12.79 -25.88
C ASN A 210 -11.87 -12.09 -26.23
N THR A 211 -11.74 -10.85 -25.78
CA THR A 211 -10.51 -10.06 -25.93
C THR A 211 -9.67 -10.22 -24.67
N PHE A 212 -8.39 -10.35 -24.83
CA PHE A 212 -7.42 -10.40 -23.73
C PHE A 212 -6.23 -9.50 -24.03
N ALA A 213 -5.58 -8.99 -22.98
CA ALA A 213 -4.33 -8.27 -23.13
C ALA A 213 -3.17 -9.24 -23.20
N SER A 214 -2.21 -8.94 -24.05
CA SER A 214 -0.93 -9.62 -24.10
C SER A 214 0.13 -8.68 -23.55
N LEU A 215 0.80 -9.11 -22.48
CA LEU A 215 1.92 -8.42 -21.90
C LEU A 215 3.19 -9.21 -22.11
N SER A 216 4.27 -8.53 -22.45
CA SER A 216 5.58 -9.15 -22.60
C SER A 216 6.45 -8.86 -21.38
N GLN A 217 7.20 -9.86 -20.94
CA GLN A 217 8.11 -9.76 -19.81
C GLN A 217 9.09 -8.59 -20.00
N TYR A 218 9.37 -7.87 -18.92
CA TYR A 218 10.26 -6.70 -18.84
C TYR A 218 9.80 -5.47 -19.63
N ASN A 219 8.65 -5.54 -20.29
CA ASN A 219 8.15 -4.43 -21.08
C ASN A 219 7.08 -3.62 -20.31
N THR A 220 6.98 -2.37 -20.70
CA THR A 220 5.98 -1.40 -20.23
C THR A 220 4.93 -1.09 -21.28
N TRP A 221 4.61 -2.06 -22.12
CA TRP A 221 3.58 -1.97 -23.14
C TRP A 221 2.74 -3.23 -23.18
N MET A 222 1.53 -3.10 -23.72
CA MET A 222 0.62 -4.20 -23.99
C MET A 222 -0.05 -4.05 -25.35
N ASP A 223 -0.52 -5.15 -25.89
CA ASP A 223 -1.42 -5.21 -27.04
C ASP A 223 -2.72 -5.94 -26.68
N PHE A 224 -3.69 -5.90 -27.58
CA PHE A 224 -4.94 -6.64 -27.46
C PHE A 224 -5.01 -7.72 -28.50
N GLN A 225 -5.42 -8.91 -28.07
CA GLN A 225 -5.65 -10.06 -28.92
C GLN A 225 -7.08 -10.57 -28.70
N TYR A 226 -7.65 -11.21 -29.68
CA TYR A 226 -8.93 -11.91 -29.56
C TYR A 226 -8.82 -13.33 -30.09
N HIS A 227 -9.64 -14.25 -29.59
CA HIS A 227 -9.75 -15.59 -30.15
C HIS A 227 -10.51 -15.51 -31.47
N GLY A 228 -9.78 -15.27 -32.55
CA GLY A 228 -10.27 -15.38 -33.90
C GLY A 228 -10.47 -16.84 -34.31
N HIS A 229 -11.42 -17.09 -35.16
CA HIS A 229 -11.63 -18.38 -35.80
C HIS A 229 -10.57 -18.57 -36.90
N ASN A 230 -9.28 -18.60 -36.55
CA ASN A 230 -8.28 -19.10 -37.48
C ASN A 230 -8.18 -20.61 -37.29
N THR A 231 -8.86 -21.35 -38.16
CA THR A 231 -8.96 -22.82 -38.13
C THR A 231 -7.63 -23.52 -38.36
N SER A 232 -6.56 -22.79 -38.71
CA SER A 232 -5.29 -23.39 -39.13
C SER A 232 -4.24 -23.44 -38.03
N THR A 233 -4.22 -22.55 -37.02
CA THR A 233 -3.12 -22.45 -36.04
C THR A 233 -3.57 -22.33 -34.61
N GLY A 234 -4.84 -22.10 -34.29
CA GLY A 234 -5.31 -21.86 -32.93
C GLY A 234 -4.76 -20.58 -32.28
N ALA A 235 -3.99 -19.79 -33.00
CA ALA A 235 -3.42 -18.54 -32.54
C ALA A 235 -4.48 -17.43 -32.48
N GLY A 236 -4.49 -16.64 -31.42
CA GLY A 236 -5.27 -15.41 -31.33
C GLY A 236 -4.81 -14.43 -32.40
N ASP A 237 -5.72 -13.61 -32.90
CA ASP A 237 -5.39 -12.50 -33.80
C ASP A 237 -5.37 -11.19 -33.01
N TYR A 238 -4.62 -10.21 -33.53
CA TYR A 238 -4.49 -8.91 -32.89
C TYR A 238 -5.71 -8.02 -33.15
N VAL A 239 -6.09 -7.26 -32.17
CA VAL A 239 -7.02 -6.14 -32.36
C VAL A 239 -6.25 -5.03 -33.09
N ARG A 240 -6.72 -4.65 -34.27
CA ARG A 240 -6.06 -3.67 -35.13
C ARG A 240 -6.81 -2.33 -35.11
N TRP A 241 -6.10 -1.25 -35.40
CA TRP A 241 -6.70 0.09 -35.43
C TRP A 241 -7.88 0.20 -36.40
N ASN A 242 -7.86 -0.48 -37.53
CA ASN A 242 -8.97 -0.48 -38.48
C ASN A 242 -10.22 -1.22 -37.99
N MET A 243 -10.11 -2.02 -36.94
CA MET A 243 -11.24 -2.70 -36.29
C MET A 243 -11.96 -1.79 -35.31
N ILE A 244 -11.30 -0.73 -34.82
CA ILE A 244 -11.94 0.29 -34.03
C ILE A 244 -12.55 1.31 -34.97
N HIS A 245 -13.87 1.46 -34.97
CA HIS A 245 -14.55 2.46 -35.76
C HIS A 245 -14.15 3.87 -35.33
N VAL A 246 -13.09 4.37 -35.94
CA VAL A 246 -12.74 5.78 -35.92
C VAL A 246 -13.41 6.43 -37.12
N SER A 247 -14.72 6.68 -37.05
CA SER A 247 -15.40 7.31 -38.15
C SER A 247 -15.02 8.78 -38.25
N SER A 248 -14.70 9.23 -39.44
CA SER A 248 -14.37 10.63 -39.75
C SER A 248 -15.53 11.62 -39.56
N ASN A 249 -16.71 11.15 -39.16
CA ASN A 249 -17.91 11.95 -38.97
C ASN A 249 -18.66 11.52 -37.70
N ALA A 250 -18.25 12.02 -36.55
CA ALA A 250 -19.02 12.00 -35.30
C ALA A 250 -19.13 10.67 -34.51
N GLY A 251 -18.38 9.63 -34.84
CA GLY A 251 -18.29 8.42 -34.00
C GLY A 251 -16.99 8.37 -33.27
N TYR A 252 -16.98 8.75 -31.98
CA TYR A 252 -15.81 8.65 -31.13
C TYR A 252 -15.66 7.22 -30.64
N GLY A 253 -14.52 6.58 -30.91
CA GLY A 253 -14.15 5.32 -30.28
C GLY A 253 -13.83 5.53 -28.81
N ASN A 254 -14.25 4.59 -27.98
CA ASN A 254 -13.87 4.57 -26.57
C ASN A 254 -13.16 3.25 -26.29
N ILE A 255 -12.15 3.25 -25.45
CA ILE A 255 -11.52 2.03 -24.92
C ILE A 255 -11.53 2.15 -23.40
N ALA A 256 -12.09 1.16 -22.71
CA ALA A 256 -12.04 1.08 -21.27
C ALA A 256 -11.82 -0.38 -20.86
N PHE A 257 -10.89 -0.59 -19.93
CA PHE A 257 -10.60 -1.91 -19.39
C PHE A 257 -10.02 -1.85 -18.00
N ASP A 258 -10.11 -2.96 -17.30
CA ASP A 258 -9.41 -3.26 -16.08
C ASP A 258 -8.49 -4.46 -16.32
N LEU A 259 -7.26 -4.41 -15.79
CA LEU A 259 -6.24 -5.42 -15.98
C LEU A 259 -5.49 -5.67 -14.68
N MET A 260 -5.20 -6.92 -14.39
CA MET A 260 -4.28 -7.29 -13.30
C MET A 260 -3.08 -8.05 -13.88
N TYR A 261 -1.89 -7.73 -13.37
CA TYR A 261 -0.65 -8.44 -13.71
C TYR A 261 0.36 -8.38 -12.54
N GLU A 262 1.39 -9.22 -12.61
CA GLU A 262 2.48 -9.19 -11.66
C GLU A 262 3.66 -8.41 -12.21
N THR A 263 4.31 -7.65 -11.30
CA THR A 263 5.56 -6.93 -11.56
C THR A 263 6.70 -7.46 -10.69
N TYR A 264 7.90 -6.95 -10.90
CA TYR A 264 9.05 -7.21 -10.03
C TYR A 264 8.88 -6.50 -8.69
N PRO A 265 9.48 -7.07 -7.60
CA PRO A 265 9.57 -6.39 -6.32
C PRO A 265 10.41 -5.14 -6.43
#